data_a3b1c202c166b2cbbcdfe095c75e38f1
#
_entry.id   a3b1c202c166b2cbbcdfe095c75e38f1
#
_cell.length_a   1.000
_cell.length_b   1.000
_cell.length_c   1.000
_cell.angle_alpha   90.00
_cell.angle_beta   90.00
_cell.angle_gamma   90.00
#
_symmetry.space_group_name_H-M   'P 1'
#
loop_
_entity.id
_entity.type
_entity.pdbx_description
1 polymer ?
#
loop_
_entity_poly.entity_id
_entity_poly.type
_entity_poly.pdbx_seq_one_letter_code
_entity_poly.pdbx_strand_id
1 'polypeptide(L)' 'MTVKVTERDESKMTYESLASGLRIWDVHQQDELVGMFHQEHEAHNYRIELEFLEARQQQE' A
#
# COMPACT_ATOMS: atom_id res chain seq x y z
N MET A 1 0.19 1.02 -15.11
CA MET A 1 -0.50 1.03 -13.82
C MET A 1 0.22 1.93 -12.84
N THR A 2 -0.52 2.72 -12.10
CA THR A 2 0.05 3.74 -11.21
C THR A 2 0.11 3.31 -9.74
N VAL A 3 -0.37 2.10 -9.43
CA VAL A 3 -0.45 1.62 -8.05
C VAL A 3 0.84 0.93 -7.65
N LYS A 4 1.39 1.32 -6.50
CA LYS A 4 2.61 0.73 -5.95
C LYS A 4 2.41 0.33 -4.51
N VAL A 5 2.97 -0.81 -4.12
CA VAL A 5 3.00 -1.28 -2.73
C VAL A 5 4.44 -1.23 -2.25
N THR A 6 4.68 -0.55 -1.14
CA THR A 6 6.00 -0.45 -0.55
C THR A 6 5.93 -0.75 0.94
N GLU A 7 6.93 -1.47 1.46
CA GLU A 7 7.05 -1.67 2.89
C GLU A 7 7.64 -0.41 3.51
N ARG A 8 7.01 0.08 4.57
CA ARG A 8 7.46 1.31 5.23
C ARG A 8 8.83 1.08 5.87
N ASP A 9 9.74 2.03 5.64
CA ASP A 9 11.07 2.00 6.23
C ASP A 9 10.98 2.14 7.75
N GLU A 10 11.77 1.35 8.47
CA GLU A 10 11.81 1.39 9.93
C GLU A 10 12.13 2.79 10.47
N SER A 11 12.94 3.55 9.74
CA SER A 11 13.30 4.91 10.14
C SER A 11 12.11 5.86 10.18
N LYS A 12 11.01 5.50 9.53
CA LYS A 12 9.78 6.31 9.48
C LYS A 12 8.70 5.79 10.41
N MET A 13 9.01 4.76 11.19
CA MET A 13 8.07 4.17 12.14
C MET A 13 8.33 4.69 13.54
N THR A 14 7.29 4.70 14.38
CA THR A 14 7.45 5.09 15.76
C THR A 14 8.20 4.01 16.53
N TYR A 15 8.82 4.41 17.64
CA TYR A 15 9.52 3.48 18.50
C TYR A 15 8.59 2.36 18.98
N GLU A 16 7.36 2.71 19.35
CA GLU A 16 6.38 1.73 19.82
C GLU A 16 6.04 0.70 18.74
N SER A 17 5.89 1.16 17.49
CA SER A 17 5.61 0.25 16.38
C SER A 17 6.76 -0.73 16.16
N LEU A 18 8.00 -0.24 16.23
CA LEU A 18 9.18 -1.07 16.08
C LEU A 18 9.28 -2.10 17.20
N ALA A 19 9.03 -1.67 18.45
CA ALA A 19 9.10 -2.54 19.61
C ALA A 19 8.03 -3.65 19.56
N SER A 20 6.88 -3.37 18.95
CA SER A 20 5.80 -4.35 18.79
C SER A 20 6.03 -5.30 17.63
N GLY A 21 7.05 -5.07 16.81
CA GLY A 21 7.30 -5.86 15.62
C GLY A 21 6.29 -5.64 14.51
N LEU A 22 5.57 -4.53 14.56
CA LEU A 22 4.60 -4.19 13.53
C LEU A 22 5.29 -3.81 12.23
N ARG A 23 4.69 -4.22 11.13
CA ARG A 23 5.13 -3.83 9.81
C ARG A 23 3.98 -3.13 9.10
N ILE A 24 4.32 -2.18 8.23
CA ILE A 24 3.32 -1.41 7.51
C ILE A 24 3.67 -1.44 6.03
N TRP A 25 2.67 -1.75 5.20
CA TRP A 25 2.78 -1.68 3.76
C TRP A 25 1.90 -0.53 3.27
N ASP A 26 2.54 0.41 2.58
CA ASP A 26 1.85 1.56 2.04
C ASP A 26 1.45 1.29 0.60
N VAL A 27 0.22 1.63 0.25
CA VAL A 27 -0.26 1.55 -1.12
C VAL A 27 -0.41 2.97 -1.65
N HIS A 28 0.28 3.25 -2.76
CA HIS A 28 0.23 4.55 -3.41
C HIS A 28 -0.40 4.42 -4.78
N GLN A 29 -1.17 5.42 -5.17
CA GLN A 29 -1.73 5.54 -6.51
C GLN A 29 -1.47 6.96 -7.01
N GLN A 30 -0.76 7.06 -8.14
CA GLN A 30 -0.37 8.36 -8.70
C GLN A 30 0.39 9.22 -7.68
N ASP A 31 1.33 8.58 -6.97
CA ASP A 31 2.16 9.20 -5.94
C ASP A 31 1.39 9.68 -4.70
N GLU A 32 0.14 9.28 -4.57
CA GLU A 32 -0.69 9.63 -3.42
C GLU A 32 -0.94 8.39 -2.56
N LEU A 33 -0.78 8.52 -1.24
CA LEU A 33 -1.04 7.42 -0.31
C LEU A 33 -2.54 7.17 -0.23
N VAL A 34 -2.97 5.98 -0.63
CA VAL A 34 -4.38 5.63 -0.64
C VAL A 34 -4.74 4.52 0.35
N GLY A 35 -3.76 3.85 0.93
CA GLY A 35 -4.05 2.82 1.92
C GLY A 35 -2.81 2.39 2.69
N MET A 36 -3.02 1.83 3.88
CA MET A 36 -1.97 1.26 4.72
C MET A 36 -2.47 -0.06 5.27
N PHE A 37 -1.60 -1.06 5.29
CA PHE A 37 -1.96 -2.39 5.75
C PHE A 37 -0.86 -2.95 6.63
N HIS A 38 -1.23 -3.87 7.53
CA HIS A 38 -0.28 -4.54 8.41
C HIS A 38 0.15 -5.91 7.89
N GLN A 39 -0.43 -6.34 6.76
CA GLN A 39 -0.09 -7.61 6.14
C GLN A 39 0.14 -7.39 4.66
N GLU A 40 1.22 -8.01 4.16
CA GLU A 40 1.61 -7.83 2.77
C GLU A 40 0.53 -8.27 1.78
N HIS A 41 -0.10 -9.43 2.04
CA HIS A 41 -1.11 -9.93 1.10
C HIS A 41 -2.33 -9.01 1.01
N GLU A 42 -2.68 -8.34 2.11
CA GLU A 42 -3.79 -7.39 2.09
C GLU A 42 -3.46 -6.18 1.22
N ALA A 43 -2.23 -5.68 1.33
CA ALA A 43 -1.79 -4.55 0.50
C ALA A 43 -1.79 -4.93 -0.99
N HIS A 44 -1.31 -6.12 -1.31
CA HIS A 44 -1.30 -6.58 -2.70
C HIS A 44 -2.70 -6.80 -3.25
N ASN A 45 -3.63 -7.32 -2.43
CA ASN A 45 -5.01 -7.48 -2.84
C ASN A 45 -5.66 -6.14 -3.14
N TYR A 46 -5.39 -5.14 -2.31
CA TYR A 46 -5.90 -3.80 -2.54
C TYR A 46 -5.31 -3.19 -3.81
N ARG A 47 -4.02 -3.42 -4.05
CA ARG A 47 -3.37 -2.97 -5.29
C ARG A 47 -4.06 -3.56 -6.51
N ILE A 48 -4.32 -4.86 -6.49
CA ILE A 48 -4.99 -5.53 -7.61
C ILE A 48 -6.36 -4.93 -7.85
N GLU A 49 -7.10 -4.67 -6.79
CA GLU A 49 -8.43 -4.05 -6.89
C GLU A 49 -8.34 -2.67 -7.53
N LEU A 50 -7.39 -1.85 -7.10
CA LEU A 50 -7.22 -0.52 -7.66
C LEU A 50 -6.80 -0.57 -9.14
N GLU A 51 -5.91 -1.49 -9.50
CA GLU A 51 -5.48 -1.66 -10.88
C GLU A 51 -6.66 -2.11 -11.76
N PHE A 52 -7.52 -2.96 -11.22
CA PHE A 52 -8.72 -3.39 -11.93
C PHE A 52 -9.65 -2.21 -12.20
N LEU A 53 -9.83 -1.35 -11.19
CA LEU A 53 -10.67 -0.15 -11.35
C LEU A 53 -10.06 0.82 -12.36
N GLU A 54 -8.73 0.99 -12.34
CA GLU A 54 -8.06 1.83 -13.34
C GLU A 54 -8.28 1.30 -14.75
N ALA A 55 -8.16 -0.02 -14.93
CA ALA A 55 -8.37 -0.63 -16.24
C ALA A 55 -9.80 -0.42 -16.74
N ARG A 56 -10.77 -0.50 -15.83
CA ARG A 56 -12.17 -0.25 -16.21
C ARG A 56 -12.39 1.19 -16.64
N GLN A 57 -11.76 2.13 -15.95
CA GLN A 57 -11.90 3.54 -16.29
C GLN A 57 -11.31 3.87 -17.65
N GLN A 58 -10.25 3.15 -18.04
CA GLN A 58 -9.58 3.38 -19.32
C GLN A 58 -10.33 2.79 -20.50
N GLN A 59 -11.35 1.98 -20.26
CA GLN A 59 -12.11 1.34 -21.33
C GLN A 59 -13.29 2.17 -21.84
N GLU A 60 -13.47 3.33 -21.30
CA GLU A 60 -14.49 4.24 -21.82
C GLU A 60 -14.00 4.94 -23.11
#